data_84acbbd4039e0b74a6b91b03ade809e9
#
_entry.id   84acbbd4039e0b74a6b91b03ade809e9
#
_cell.length_a   1.000
_cell.length_b   1.000
_cell.length_c   1.000
_cell.angle_alpha   90.00
_cell.angle_beta   90.00
_cell.angle_gamma   90.00
#
_symmetry.space_group_name_H-M   'P 1'
#
loop_
_entity.id
_entity.type
_entity.pdbx_description
1 polymer ?
#
loop_
_entity_poly.entity_id
_entity_poly.type
_entity_poly.pdbx_seq_one_letter_code
_entity_poly.pdbx_strand_id
1 'polypeptide(L)'
;VIARHRRIQRAALLAGAALLGAHFFLAAFSQAPLSPAKIRLHGLISGYLEPYFTQNWSLFAPNPTKDDEGIIARAKCSDGSVTDFYDVTGPLIKETQEDRFFPSRTVRLISNGINQLNDSDDLLLRLRQKEEEKNTEDSPAKNGKRDHVIPLTPYEKSQHEDAERSLSRFSLTRMHDVCPDGTGPAAVQVRMYIKTLPPWSQRKNSEAKSKVDLYDLPWKKAVDLR
;
A
#
# COMPACT_ATOMS: atom_id res chain seq x y z
N VAL A 1 2.21 -48.46 30.96
CA VAL A 1 1.64 -47.09 30.88
C VAL A 1 2.73 -46.07 30.54
N ILE A 2 3.87 -46.05 31.21
CA ILE A 2 4.96 -45.06 31.02
C ILE A 2 5.57 -45.12 29.62
N ALA A 3 5.80 -46.31 29.05
CA ALA A 3 6.38 -46.47 27.72
C ALA A 3 5.44 -45.97 26.60
N ARG A 4 4.12 -46.12 26.76
CA ARG A 4 3.11 -45.62 25.81
C ARG A 4 3.08 -44.09 25.86
N HIS A 5 3.15 -43.51 27.06
CA HIS A 5 3.15 -42.06 27.21
C HIS A 5 4.37 -41.40 26.55
N ARG A 6 5.57 -41.97 26.74
CA ARG A 6 6.81 -41.51 26.09
C ARG A 6 6.74 -41.62 24.56
N ARG A 7 6.09 -42.66 24.00
CA ARG A 7 5.92 -42.77 22.55
C ARG A 7 4.98 -41.67 22.01
N ILE A 8 3.87 -41.39 22.71
CA ILE A 8 2.94 -40.33 22.34
C ILE A 8 3.64 -38.95 22.41
N GLN A 9 4.40 -38.68 23.45
CA GLN A 9 5.16 -37.43 23.56
C GLN A 9 6.18 -37.27 22.42
N ARG A 10 6.94 -38.32 22.09
CA ARG A 10 7.89 -38.28 20.97
C ARG A 10 7.18 -38.05 19.63
N ALA A 11 6.07 -38.73 19.41
CA ALA A 11 5.28 -38.54 18.20
C ALA A 11 4.72 -37.12 18.09
N ALA A 12 4.23 -36.55 19.20
CA ALA A 12 3.74 -35.16 19.23
C ALA A 12 4.86 -34.14 18.98
N LEU A 13 6.04 -34.36 19.57
CA LEU A 13 7.21 -33.50 19.33
C LEU A 13 7.68 -33.57 17.87
N LEU A 14 7.74 -34.76 17.30
CA LEU A 14 8.13 -34.94 15.89
C LEU A 14 7.09 -34.31 14.94
N ALA A 15 5.81 -34.48 15.23
CA ALA A 15 4.74 -33.83 14.45
C ALA A 15 4.82 -32.30 14.55
N GLY A 16 5.02 -31.76 15.76
CA GLY A 16 5.21 -30.32 15.97
C GLY A 16 6.44 -29.78 15.25
N ALA A 17 7.57 -30.48 15.34
CA ALA A 17 8.79 -30.10 14.62
C ALA A 17 8.60 -30.14 13.10
N ALA A 18 7.89 -31.14 12.58
CA ALA A 18 7.59 -31.25 11.15
C ALA A 18 6.69 -30.09 10.68
N LEU A 19 5.66 -29.73 11.44
CA LEU A 19 4.77 -28.60 11.12
C LEU A 19 5.51 -27.27 11.13
N LEU A 20 6.34 -27.04 12.16
CA LEU A 20 7.18 -25.83 12.22
C LEU A 20 8.17 -25.78 11.06
N GLY A 21 8.82 -26.92 10.76
CA GLY A 21 9.73 -27.02 9.63
C GLY A 21 9.04 -26.71 8.29
N ALA A 22 7.84 -27.22 8.08
CA ALA A 22 7.05 -26.94 6.88
C ALA A 22 6.66 -25.45 6.81
N HIS A 23 6.23 -24.86 7.94
CA HIS A 23 5.90 -23.42 8.00
C HIS A 23 7.10 -22.54 7.64
N PHE A 24 8.24 -22.75 8.28
CA PHE A 24 9.44 -21.97 7.97
C PHE A 24 9.97 -22.21 6.56
N PHE A 25 9.83 -23.42 6.04
CA PHE A 25 10.18 -23.71 4.65
C PHE A 25 9.30 -22.90 3.68
N LEU A 26 7.99 -22.88 3.88
CA LEU A 26 7.08 -22.09 3.03
C LEU A 26 7.36 -20.59 3.13
N ALA A 27 7.59 -20.08 4.36
CA ALA A 27 7.95 -18.68 4.58
C ALA A 27 9.29 -18.32 3.89
N ALA A 28 10.32 -19.14 4.02
CA ALA A 28 11.60 -18.94 3.34
C ALA A 28 11.48 -19.04 1.82
N PHE A 29 10.69 -20.01 1.33
CA PHE A 29 10.47 -20.18 -0.11
C PHE A 29 9.70 -19.00 -0.71
N SER A 30 8.80 -18.37 0.05
CA SER A 30 8.12 -17.14 -0.39
C SER A 30 9.08 -15.99 -0.67
N GLN A 31 10.23 -15.94 0.01
CA GLN A 31 11.28 -14.93 -0.19
C GLN A 31 12.34 -15.34 -1.24
N ALA A 32 12.28 -16.57 -1.76
CA ALA A 32 13.24 -17.03 -2.76
C ALA A 32 13.19 -16.20 -4.06
N PRO A 33 14.28 -16.11 -4.83
CA PRO A 33 14.29 -15.46 -6.12
C PRO A 33 13.24 -16.05 -7.08
N LEU A 34 12.84 -15.26 -8.08
CA LEU A 34 11.93 -15.68 -9.13
C LEU A 34 12.43 -16.95 -9.83
N SER A 35 11.67 -18.03 -9.73
CA SER A 35 11.93 -19.29 -10.37
C SER A 35 10.63 -19.92 -10.90
N PRO A 36 10.68 -20.82 -11.89
CA PRO A 36 9.48 -21.50 -12.37
C PRO A 36 8.72 -22.25 -11.27
N ALA A 37 9.45 -22.79 -10.28
CA ALA A 37 8.86 -23.44 -9.12
C ALA A 37 8.09 -22.46 -8.24
N LYS A 38 8.65 -21.26 -7.99
CA LYS A 38 7.98 -20.20 -7.22
C LYS A 38 6.69 -19.77 -7.91
N ILE A 39 6.70 -19.57 -9.22
CA ILE A 39 5.51 -19.17 -9.99
C ILE A 39 4.43 -20.26 -9.91
N ARG A 40 4.80 -21.54 -10.05
CA ARG A 40 3.84 -22.64 -9.97
C ARG A 40 3.19 -22.82 -8.60
N LEU A 41 3.96 -22.61 -7.54
CA LEU A 41 3.52 -22.83 -6.16
C LEU A 41 2.97 -21.55 -5.50
N HIS A 42 3.03 -20.42 -6.19
CA HIS A 42 2.65 -19.12 -5.64
C HIS A 42 1.25 -19.13 -5.02
N GLY A 43 0.22 -19.55 -5.75
CA GLY A 43 -1.14 -19.55 -5.24
C GLY A 43 -1.37 -20.43 -4.01
N LEU A 44 -0.63 -21.55 -3.88
CA LEU A 44 -0.70 -22.41 -2.71
C LEU A 44 0.00 -21.78 -1.50
N ILE A 45 1.16 -21.15 -1.74
CA ILE A 45 1.99 -20.53 -0.69
C ILE A 45 1.31 -19.26 -0.17
N SER A 46 0.85 -18.39 -1.08
CA SER A 46 0.11 -17.18 -0.70
C SER A 46 -1.17 -17.52 0.04
N GLY A 47 -1.95 -18.49 -0.42
CA GLY A 47 -3.16 -18.92 0.25
C GLY A 47 -2.95 -19.46 1.67
N TYR A 48 -1.73 -19.93 1.98
CA TYR A 48 -1.35 -20.35 3.33
C TYR A 48 -0.80 -19.19 4.17
N LEU A 49 0.02 -18.31 3.58
CA LEU A 49 0.73 -17.25 4.32
C LEU A 49 -0.14 -16.02 4.54
N GLU A 50 -1.02 -15.69 3.61
CA GLU A 50 -1.88 -14.50 3.70
C GLU A 50 -3.11 -14.75 4.58
N PRO A 51 -3.56 -13.75 5.31
CA PRO A 51 -2.89 -12.45 5.56
C PRO A 51 -1.96 -12.45 6.77
N TYR A 52 -1.84 -13.57 7.50
CA TYR A 52 -1.26 -13.58 8.86
C TYR A 52 0.26 -13.79 8.91
N PHE A 53 0.84 -14.42 7.90
CA PHE A 53 2.24 -14.86 7.89
C PHE A 53 3.05 -14.24 6.75
N THR A 54 2.54 -13.18 6.14
CA THR A 54 3.26 -12.43 5.09
C THR A 54 4.57 -11.87 5.63
N GLN A 55 5.64 -12.02 4.84
CA GLN A 55 6.96 -11.50 5.17
C GLN A 55 7.22 -10.25 4.32
N ASN A 56 7.34 -9.10 4.96
CA ASN A 56 7.71 -7.85 4.28
C ASN A 56 9.01 -7.30 4.88
N TRP A 57 10.08 -7.37 4.11
CA TRP A 57 11.41 -6.88 4.47
C TRP A 57 11.81 -5.60 3.73
N SER A 58 10.92 -5.03 2.93
CA SER A 58 11.16 -3.83 2.11
C SER A 58 11.51 -2.58 2.93
N LEU A 59 11.19 -2.56 4.22
CA LEU A 59 11.45 -1.43 5.11
C LEU A 59 12.95 -1.13 5.28
N PHE A 60 13.82 -2.15 5.13
CA PHE A 60 15.24 -2.06 5.44
C PHE A 60 16.16 -2.32 4.24
N ALA A 61 15.67 -2.90 3.16
CA ALA A 61 16.49 -3.32 2.03
C ALA A 61 15.69 -3.41 0.72
N PRO A 62 16.31 -3.21 -0.44
CA PRO A 62 17.72 -2.81 -0.65
C PRO A 62 17.97 -1.31 -0.50
N ASN A 63 16.92 -0.48 -0.59
CA ASN A 63 17.00 0.97 -0.44
C ASN A 63 16.06 1.43 0.67
N PRO A 64 16.54 2.16 1.68
CA PRO A 64 15.66 2.79 2.67
C PRO A 64 14.72 3.78 1.98
N THR A 65 13.54 3.95 2.54
CA THR A 65 12.52 4.89 2.04
C THR A 65 13.12 6.28 1.88
N LYS A 66 13.09 6.81 0.67
CA LYS A 66 13.56 8.15 0.32
C LYS A 66 12.45 9.04 -0.20
N ASP A 67 11.24 8.56 -0.11
CA ASP A 67 10.07 9.24 -0.63
C ASP A 67 9.27 9.87 0.51
N ASP A 68 8.76 11.06 0.25
CA ASP A 68 7.81 11.77 1.11
C ASP A 68 6.42 11.59 0.49
N GLU A 69 5.49 11.01 1.24
CA GLU A 69 4.19 10.62 0.75
C GLU A 69 3.09 11.31 1.53
N GLY A 70 2.02 11.67 0.83
CA GLY A 70 0.86 12.24 1.48
C GLY A 70 -0.35 12.32 0.56
N ILE A 71 -1.41 12.92 1.09
CA ILE A 71 -2.65 13.11 0.37
C ILE A 71 -3.10 14.57 0.40
N ILE A 72 -3.64 15.00 -0.73
CA ILE A 72 -4.45 16.21 -0.87
C ILE A 72 -5.85 15.80 -1.30
N ALA A 73 -6.84 16.58 -0.99
CA ALA A 73 -8.21 16.25 -1.33
C ALA A 73 -8.99 17.47 -1.80
N ARG A 74 -10.02 17.23 -2.64
CA ARG A 74 -10.98 18.24 -3.06
C ARG A 74 -12.40 17.73 -2.86
N ALA A 75 -13.31 18.65 -2.65
CA ALA A 75 -14.72 18.38 -2.40
C ALA A 75 -15.58 18.80 -3.60
N LYS A 76 -16.68 18.09 -3.78
CA LYS A 76 -17.79 18.50 -4.60
C LYS A 76 -18.94 18.84 -3.67
N CYS A 77 -19.41 20.09 -3.75
CA CYS A 77 -20.49 20.60 -2.92
C CYS A 77 -21.88 20.26 -3.50
N SER A 78 -22.93 20.49 -2.71
CA SER A 78 -24.31 20.18 -3.09
C SER A 78 -24.82 20.99 -4.28
N ASP A 79 -24.27 22.20 -4.47
CA ASP A 79 -24.53 23.08 -5.61
C ASP A 79 -23.83 22.62 -6.91
N GLY A 80 -23.02 21.55 -6.84
CA GLY A 80 -22.26 21.02 -7.96
C GLY A 80 -20.89 21.66 -8.13
N SER A 81 -20.53 22.69 -7.38
CA SER A 81 -19.20 23.31 -7.40
C SER A 81 -18.12 22.33 -6.90
N VAL A 82 -16.91 22.47 -7.43
CA VAL A 82 -15.75 21.68 -7.02
C VAL A 82 -14.70 22.63 -6.48
N THR A 83 -14.19 22.31 -5.29
CA THR A 83 -13.15 23.12 -4.64
C THR A 83 -11.77 22.84 -5.24
N ASP A 84 -10.81 23.68 -4.91
CA ASP A 84 -9.41 23.38 -5.12
C ASP A 84 -8.95 22.23 -4.21
N PHE A 85 -7.75 21.70 -4.47
CA PHE A 85 -7.15 20.69 -3.61
C PHE A 85 -6.62 21.30 -2.32
N TYR A 86 -7.02 20.75 -1.19
CA TYR A 86 -6.55 21.08 0.15
C TYR A 86 -5.54 20.05 0.61
N ASP A 87 -4.48 20.52 1.28
CA ASP A 87 -3.50 19.65 1.93
C ASP A 87 -4.13 19.01 3.18
N VAL A 88 -4.26 17.68 3.19
CA VAL A 88 -4.81 16.91 4.30
C VAL A 88 -3.69 16.41 5.23
N THR A 89 -2.50 16.18 4.69
CA THR A 89 -1.38 15.54 5.39
C THR A 89 -0.56 16.56 6.18
N GLY A 90 -0.23 17.70 5.57
CA GLY A 90 0.67 18.71 6.17
C GLY A 90 0.21 19.22 7.54
N PRO A 91 -1.07 19.63 7.73
CA PRO A 91 -1.57 20.05 9.03
C PRO A 91 -1.44 18.98 10.11
N LEU A 92 -1.65 17.70 9.77
CA LEU A 92 -1.51 16.57 10.72
C LEU A 92 -0.06 16.32 11.13
N ILE A 93 0.86 16.43 10.18
CA ILE A 93 2.29 16.29 10.47
C ILE A 93 2.70 17.41 11.43
N LYS A 94 2.28 18.65 11.16
CA LYS A 94 2.56 19.80 12.01
C LYS A 94 2.00 19.60 13.42
N GLU A 95 0.73 19.24 13.55
CA GLU A 95 0.08 18.92 14.82
C GLU A 95 0.86 17.85 15.59
N THR A 96 1.24 16.75 14.91
CA THR A 96 2.00 15.65 15.52
C THR A 96 3.40 16.09 15.98
N GLN A 97 4.05 17.02 15.27
CA GLN A 97 5.37 17.53 15.64
C GLN A 97 5.34 18.54 16.81
N GLU A 98 4.24 19.26 16.97
CA GLU A 98 4.02 20.18 18.08
C GLU A 98 3.72 19.46 19.39
N ASP A 99 3.14 18.27 19.33
CA ASP A 99 2.81 17.44 20.49
C ASP A 99 4.02 16.62 20.98
N ARG A 100 4.69 17.13 22.04
CA ARG A 100 5.93 16.49 22.56
C ARG A 100 5.71 15.20 23.32
N PHE A 101 4.59 15.06 24.04
CA PHE A 101 4.42 13.96 25.00
C PHE A 101 3.48 12.85 24.50
N PHE A 102 2.42 13.19 23.80
CA PHE A 102 1.43 12.23 23.31
C PHE A 102 1.02 12.57 21.87
N PRO A 103 1.92 12.46 20.89
CA PRO A 103 1.60 12.80 19.51
C PRO A 103 0.43 11.96 18.99
N SER A 104 -0.46 12.60 18.27
CA SER A 104 -1.60 11.93 17.63
C SER A 104 -1.11 10.84 16.68
N ARG A 105 -1.75 9.68 16.73
CA ARG A 105 -1.45 8.57 15.81
C ARG A 105 -2.22 8.68 14.50
N THR A 106 -2.99 9.73 14.31
CA THR A 106 -3.86 9.91 13.15
C THR A 106 -3.08 9.98 11.83
N VAL A 107 -1.86 10.51 11.87
CA VAL A 107 -0.95 10.52 10.70
C VAL A 107 -0.68 9.12 10.16
N ARG A 108 -0.68 8.10 11.03
CA ARG A 108 -0.48 6.70 10.63
C ARG A 108 -1.63 6.13 9.80
N LEU A 109 -2.82 6.73 9.90
CA LEU A 109 -3.95 6.32 9.07
C LEU A 109 -3.66 6.63 7.60
N ILE A 110 -3.06 7.79 7.32
CA ILE A 110 -2.68 8.17 5.94
C ILE A 110 -1.58 7.25 5.43
N SER A 111 -0.47 7.11 6.18
CA SER A 111 0.64 6.24 5.74
C SER A 111 0.23 4.78 5.60
N ASN A 112 -0.62 4.25 6.48
CA ASN A 112 -1.14 2.91 6.35
C ASN A 112 -2.05 2.77 5.12
N GLY A 113 -2.91 3.76 4.84
CA GLY A 113 -3.76 3.76 3.66
C GLY A 113 -2.94 3.83 2.36
N ILE A 114 -1.89 4.65 2.31
CA ILE A 114 -0.97 4.70 1.17
C ILE A 114 -0.22 3.38 1.00
N ASN A 115 0.31 2.82 2.10
CA ASN A 115 0.97 1.51 2.06
C ASN A 115 0.03 0.42 1.55
N GLN A 116 -1.24 0.44 1.97
CA GLN A 116 -2.23 -0.53 1.54
C GLN A 116 -2.62 -0.37 0.05
N LEU A 117 -2.60 0.86 -0.50
CA LEU A 117 -2.74 1.11 -1.94
C LEU A 117 -1.56 0.58 -2.74
N ASN A 118 -0.36 0.60 -2.15
CA ASN A 118 0.88 0.14 -2.78
C ASN A 118 1.19 -1.33 -2.44
N ASP A 119 0.40 -1.96 -1.57
CA ASP A 119 0.62 -3.35 -1.16
C ASP A 119 0.23 -4.29 -2.29
N SER A 120 1.24 -4.84 -2.92
CA SER A 120 1.12 -5.84 -3.96
C SER A 120 2.03 -7.01 -3.63
N ASP A 121 1.60 -8.21 -3.97
CA ASP A 121 2.48 -9.37 -3.89
C ASP A 121 3.78 -9.12 -4.67
N ASP A 122 4.93 -9.29 -4.00
CA ASP A 122 6.26 -9.02 -4.56
C ASP A 122 6.51 -9.79 -5.88
N LEU A 123 5.96 -11.00 -6.00
CA LEU A 123 6.04 -11.78 -7.24
C LEU A 123 5.23 -11.14 -8.36
N LEU A 124 3.99 -10.76 -8.08
CA LEU A 124 3.10 -10.15 -9.07
C LEU A 124 3.61 -8.78 -9.48
N LEU A 125 4.12 -8.00 -8.53
CA LEU A 125 4.75 -6.71 -8.80
C LEU A 125 5.92 -6.85 -9.77
N ARG A 126 6.83 -7.80 -9.52
CA ARG A 126 7.97 -8.07 -10.42
C ARG A 126 7.55 -8.60 -11.77
N LEU A 127 6.49 -9.39 -11.83
CA LEU A 127 5.97 -9.87 -13.12
C LEU A 127 5.34 -8.72 -13.91
N ARG A 128 4.59 -7.84 -13.27
CA ARG A 128 4.01 -6.63 -13.89
C ARG A 128 5.12 -5.71 -14.41
N GLN A 129 6.17 -5.46 -13.61
CA GLN A 129 7.32 -4.66 -14.02
C GLN A 129 8.01 -5.23 -15.26
N LYS A 130 8.24 -6.55 -15.30
CA LYS A 130 8.84 -7.21 -16.46
C LYS A 130 7.97 -7.15 -17.72
N GLU A 131 6.66 -7.18 -17.57
CA GLU A 131 5.75 -6.98 -18.71
C GLU A 131 5.77 -5.53 -19.21
N GLU A 132 5.81 -4.56 -18.30
CA GLU A 132 5.96 -3.15 -18.66
C GLU A 132 7.28 -2.86 -19.38
N GLU A 133 8.39 -3.42 -18.91
CA GLU A 133 9.71 -3.32 -19.56
C GLU A 133 9.68 -3.88 -20.99
N LYS A 134 9.12 -5.07 -21.20
CA LYS A 134 8.99 -5.68 -22.52
C LYS A 134 8.10 -4.84 -23.47
N ASN A 135 6.99 -4.31 -22.95
CA ASN A 135 6.10 -3.48 -23.75
C ASN A 135 6.72 -2.13 -24.13
N THR A 136 7.71 -1.67 -23.36
CA THR A 136 8.44 -0.41 -23.63
C THR A 136 9.53 -0.64 -24.69
N GLU A 137 10.15 -1.82 -24.72
CA GLU A 137 11.19 -2.16 -25.70
C GLU A 137 10.61 -2.49 -27.08
N ASP A 138 9.42 -3.09 -27.17
CA ASP A 138 8.83 -3.56 -28.42
C ASP A 138 7.97 -2.53 -29.18
N SER A 139 7.73 -1.32 -28.65
CA SER A 139 6.92 -0.31 -29.35
C SER A 139 7.26 1.13 -28.96
N PRO A 140 7.99 1.87 -29.82
CA PRO A 140 7.96 3.32 -29.78
C PRO A 140 6.61 3.81 -30.35
N ALA A 141 5.75 4.32 -29.47
CA ALA A 141 4.56 5.11 -29.79
C ALA A 141 3.49 4.46 -30.69
N LYS A 142 2.63 3.63 -30.12
CA LYS A 142 1.26 3.51 -30.59
C LYS A 142 0.26 3.71 -29.45
N ASN A 143 -0.54 4.75 -29.61
CA ASN A 143 -1.69 5.08 -28.78
C ASN A 143 -2.60 3.87 -28.54
N GLY A 144 -2.94 3.62 -27.28
CA GLY A 144 -4.16 2.93 -26.93
C GLY A 144 -4.00 1.47 -26.55
N LYS A 145 -4.45 1.19 -25.36
CA LYS A 145 -4.62 -0.10 -24.68
C LYS A 145 -3.34 -0.81 -24.27
N ARG A 146 -3.01 -0.66 -23.00
CA ARG A 146 -2.13 -1.55 -22.26
C ARG A 146 -2.85 -2.90 -22.05
N ASP A 147 -2.79 -3.76 -23.06
CA ASP A 147 -3.64 -4.97 -23.12
C ASP A 147 -3.09 -6.18 -22.32
N HIS A 148 -1.96 -6.08 -21.64
CA HIS A 148 -1.39 -7.23 -20.91
C HIS A 148 -0.78 -6.89 -19.55
N VAL A 149 -1.42 -6.01 -18.79
CA VAL A 149 -1.03 -5.85 -17.38
C VAL A 149 -1.72 -6.97 -16.60
N ILE A 150 -0.93 -7.79 -15.88
CA ILE A 150 -1.48 -8.80 -14.97
C ILE A 150 -2.46 -8.11 -14.02
N PRO A 151 -3.76 -8.49 -14.04
CA PRO A 151 -4.77 -7.80 -13.25
C PRO A 151 -4.51 -7.97 -11.75
N LEU A 152 -5.03 -7.04 -10.96
CA LEU A 152 -5.03 -7.17 -9.50
C LEU A 152 -5.78 -8.44 -9.09
N THR A 153 -5.24 -9.17 -8.13
CA THR A 153 -5.94 -10.29 -7.51
C THR A 153 -7.19 -9.80 -6.77
N PRO A 154 -8.17 -10.68 -6.49
CA PRO A 154 -9.34 -10.31 -5.68
C PRO A 154 -8.94 -9.73 -4.31
N TYR A 155 -7.88 -10.23 -3.71
CA TYR A 155 -7.35 -9.74 -2.44
C TYR A 155 -6.77 -8.32 -2.59
N GLU A 156 -5.85 -8.09 -3.54
CA GLU A 156 -5.29 -6.77 -3.82
C GLU A 156 -6.40 -5.75 -4.12
N LYS A 157 -7.39 -6.14 -4.91
CA LYS A 157 -8.54 -5.28 -5.24
C LYS A 157 -9.33 -4.88 -3.98
N SER A 158 -9.60 -5.83 -3.10
CA SER A 158 -10.28 -5.55 -1.83
C SER A 158 -9.47 -4.60 -0.96
N GLN A 159 -8.15 -4.80 -0.86
CA GLN A 159 -7.24 -3.92 -0.11
C GLN A 159 -7.24 -2.50 -0.67
N HIS A 160 -7.18 -2.36 -2.00
CA HIS A 160 -7.25 -1.05 -2.66
C HIS A 160 -8.59 -0.34 -2.38
N GLU A 161 -9.71 -1.04 -2.50
CA GLU A 161 -11.05 -0.48 -2.23
C GLU A 161 -11.19 -0.01 -0.77
N ASP A 162 -10.66 -0.77 0.18
CA ASP A 162 -10.67 -0.43 1.60
C ASP A 162 -9.76 0.77 1.91
N ALA A 163 -8.57 0.83 1.30
CA ALA A 163 -7.67 1.97 1.40
C ALA A 163 -8.27 3.24 0.82
N GLU A 164 -8.83 3.18 -0.39
CA GLU A 164 -9.54 4.30 -1.01
C GLU A 164 -10.68 4.81 -0.15
N ARG A 165 -11.48 3.90 0.42
CA ARG A 165 -12.58 4.24 1.32
C ARG A 165 -12.07 4.92 2.58
N SER A 166 -11.04 4.37 3.22
CA SER A 166 -10.47 4.89 4.46
C SER A 166 -9.87 6.29 4.27
N LEU A 167 -9.07 6.49 3.21
CA LEU A 167 -8.47 7.78 2.89
C LEU A 167 -9.53 8.82 2.52
N SER A 168 -10.56 8.42 1.74
CA SER A 168 -11.65 9.31 1.37
C SER A 168 -12.50 9.69 2.58
N ARG A 169 -12.81 8.74 3.47
CA ARG A 169 -13.54 8.98 4.72
C ARG A 169 -12.79 9.95 5.62
N PHE A 170 -11.50 9.74 5.78
CA PHE A 170 -10.64 10.63 6.55
C PHE A 170 -10.61 12.04 5.96
N SER A 171 -10.41 12.17 4.65
CA SER A 171 -10.42 13.45 3.96
C SER A 171 -11.76 14.17 4.11
N LEU A 172 -12.88 13.45 4.02
CA LEU A 172 -14.21 14.00 4.24
C LEU A 172 -14.36 14.63 5.63
N THR A 173 -13.81 14.00 6.68
CA THR A 173 -13.88 14.55 8.05
C THR A 173 -13.06 15.82 8.22
N ARG A 174 -12.01 16.02 7.42
CA ARG A 174 -11.17 17.21 7.45
C ARG A 174 -11.71 18.37 6.59
N MET A 175 -12.67 18.06 5.72
CA MET A 175 -13.23 19.01 4.76
C MET A 175 -14.71 19.36 5.03
N HIS A 176 -15.20 19.16 6.27
CA HIS A 176 -16.61 19.33 6.58
C HIS A 176 -17.14 20.75 6.35
N ASP A 177 -16.30 21.78 6.51
CA ASP A 177 -16.68 23.21 6.41
C ASP A 177 -16.21 23.86 5.10
N VAL A 178 -15.81 23.06 4.11
CA VAL A 178 -15.20 23.58 2.87
C VAL A 178 -16.25 24.15 1.91
N CYS A 179 -17.50 23.69 2.00
CA CYS A 179 -18.56 24.16 1.12
C CYS A 179 -19.18 25.48 1.62
N PRO A 180 -19.42 26.47 0.69
CA PRO A 180 -19.90 27.79 1.07
C PRO A 180 -21.26 27.83 1.75
N ASP A 181 -22.10 26.83 1.47
CA ASP A 181 -23.46 26.70 2.00
C ASP A 181 -23.52 26.07 3.40
N GLY A 182 -22.37 25.66 3.96
CA GLY A 182 -22.31 24.97 5.26
C GLY A 182 -22.94 23.58 5.29
N THR A 183 -23.39 23.03 4.16
CA THR A 183 -24.06 21.70 4.10
C THR A 183 -23.07 20.56 4.12
N GLY A 184 -21.79 20.84 3.98
CA GLY A 184 -20.73 19.85 3.86
C GLY A 184 -20.63 19.24 2.44
N PRO A 185 -19.54 18.53 2.15
CA PRO A 185 -19.30 17.93 0.84
C PRO A 185 -20.31 16.83 0.49
N ALA A 186 -20.82 16.84 -0.75
CA ALA A 186 -21.61 15.75 -1.33
C ALA A 186 -20.72 14.58 -1.78
N ALA A 187 -19.49 14.88 -2.23
CA ALA A 187 -18.49 13.88 -2.60
C ALA A 187 -17.07 14.43 -2.36
N VAL A 188 -16.10 13.53 -2.24
CA VAL A 188 -14.68 13.85 -2.07
C VAL A 188 -13.85 13.08 -3.08
N GLN A 189 -12.79 13.72 -3.58
CA GLN A 189 -11.74 13.07 -4.35
C GLN A 189 -10.40 13.28 -3.65
N VAL A 190 -9.70 12.18 -3.43
CA VAL A 190 -8.36 12.17 -2.86
C VAL A 190 -7.33 12.05 -3.99
N ARG A 191 -6.24 12.76 -3.85
CA ARG A 191 -5.05 12.65 -4.70
C ARG A 191 -3.87 12.33 -3.79
N MET A 192 -3.22 11.21 -4.05
CA MET A 192 -1.97 10.83 -3.41
C MET A 192 -0.81 11.51 -4.15
N TYR A 193 0.16 12.00 -3.42
CA TYR A 193 1.43 12.44 -3.98
C TYR A 193 2.57 11.61 -3.40
N ILE A 194 3.56 11.32 -4.27
CA ILE A 194 4.82 10.69 -3.89
C ILE A 194 5.93 11.62 -4.36
N LYS A 195 6.65 12.18 -3.41
CA LYS A 195 7.77 13.09 -3.67
C LYS A 195 9.08 12.36 -3.42
N THR A 196 9.74 11.91 -4.49
CA THR A 196 11.05 11.30 -4.41
C THR A 196 12.10 12.35 -4.10
N LEU A 197 12.76 12.20 -2.96
CA LEU A 197 13.81 13.10 -2.51
C LEU A 197 15.12 12.82 -3.27
N PRO A 198 15.95 13.84 -3.48
CA PRO A 198 17.28 13.65 -4.06
C PRO A 198 18.12 12.68 -3.23
N PRO A 199 19.00 11.89 -3.86
CA PRO A 199 19.88 10.99 -3.12
C PRO A 199 20.77 11.76 -2.15
N TRP A 200 21.12 11.12 -1.03
CA TRP A 200 21.92 11.74 0.03
C TRP A 200 23.25 12.34 -0.46
N SER A 201 23.83 11.75 -1.52
CA SER A 201 25.03 12.29 -2.18
C SER A 201 24.84 13.71 -2.73
N GLN A 202 23.60 14.08 -3.07
CA GLN A 202 23.24 15.39 -3.61
C GLN A 202 22.64 16.36 -2.57
N ARG A 203 22.68 16.02 -1.27
CA ARG A 203 22.08 16.83 -0.19
C ARG A 203 22.58 18.27 -0.10
N LYS A 204 23.77 18.56 -0.64
CA LYS A 204 24.37 19.91 -0.68
C LYS A 204 24.16 20.62 -2.01
N ASN A 205 23.55 19.96 -2.99
CA ASN A 205 23.29 20.55 -4.29
C ASN A 205 21.91 21.24 -4.24
N SER A 206 21.90 22.58 -4.24
CA SER A 206 20.69 23.38 -4.23
C SER A 206 19.85 23.26 -5.49
N GLU A 207 20.41 22.76 -6.59
CA GLU A 207 19.74 22.54 -7.86
C GLU A 207 19.10 21.14 -7.97
N ALA A 208 19.37 20.25 -7.02
CA ALA A 208 18.79 18.92 -7.02
C ALA A 208 17.27 19.00 -6.80
N LYS A 209 16.51 18.64 -7.82
CA LYS A 209 15.03 18.68 -7.78
C LYS A 209 14.47 17.36 -7.32
N SER A 210 13.43 17.43 -6.48
CA SER A 210 12.57 16.30 -6.16
C SER A 210 11.61 16.05 -7.32
N LYS A 211 11.33 14.79 -7.61
CA LYS A 211 10.25 14.39 -8.54
C LYS A 211 8.98 14.21 -7.72
N VAL A 212 7.86 14.73 -8.20
CA VAL A 212 6.55 14.53 -7.59
C VAL A 212 5.66 13.80 -8.58
N ASP A 213 5.21 12.64 -8.19
CA ASP A 213 4.22 11.84 -8.92
C ASP A 213 2.87 11.98 -8.21
N LEU A 214 1.80 12.16 -8.99
CA LEU A 214 0.43 12.40 -8.50
C LEU A 214 -0.50 11.30 -8.99
N TYR A 215 -1.31 10.75 -8.09
CA TYR A 215 -2.26 9.67 -8.39
C TYR A 215 -3.65 10.04 -7.90
N ASP A 216 -4.60 10.20 -8.82
CA ASP A 216 -5.98 10.52 -8.48
C ASP A 216 -6.76 9.27 -8.12
N LEU A 217 -7.35 9.24 -6.95
CA LEU A 217 -8.30 8.23 -6.55
C LEU A 217 -9.71 8.57 -7.10
N PRO A 218 -10.59 7.58 -7.25
CA PRO A 218 -11.94 7.82 -7.73
C PRO A 218 -12.75 8.68 -6.76
N TRP A 219 -13.72 9.43 -7.30
CA TRP A 219 -14.67 10.16 -6.49
C TRP A 219 -15.50 9.20 -5.63
N LYS A 220 -15.61 9.50 -4.35
CA LYS A 220 -16.47 8.78 -3.40
C LYS A 220 -17.56 9.73 -2.88
N LYS A 221 -18.81 9.27 -2.90
CA LYS A 221 -19.94 10.05 -2.36
C LYS A 221 -19.88 10.07 -0.82
N ALA A 222 -20.22 11.19 -0.21
CA ALA A 222 -20.21 11.31 1.25
C ALA A 222 -21.16 10.31 1.92
N VAL A 223 -22.28 9.97 1.27
CA VAL A 223 -23.27 9.00 1.78
C VAL A 223 -22.67 7.58 1.89
N ASP A 224 -21.76 7.21 0.98
CA ASP A 224 -21.15 5.88 0.94
C ASP A 224 -19.96 5.76 1.94
N LEU A 225 -19.55 6.89 2.54
CA LEU A 225 -18.41 7.00 3.45
C LEU A 225 -18.81 7.13 4.94
N ARG A 226 -20.09 7.34 5.22
CA ARG A 226 -20.63 7.50 6.59
C ARG A 226 -20.84 6.18 7.34
#